data_fc2b68a77bc31e0e8653c685aa378118
#
_entry.id   fc2b68a77bc31e0e8653c685aa378118
#
_cell.length_a   1.000
_cell.length_b   1.000
_cell.length_c   1.000
_cell.angle_alpha   90.00
_cell.angle_beta   90.00
_cell.angle_gamma   90.00
#
_symmetry.space_group_name_H-M   'P 1'
#
loop_
_entity.id
_entity.type
_entity.pdbx_description
1 polymer ?
#
loop_
_entity_poly.entity_id
_entity_poly.type
_entity_poly.pdbx_seq_one_letter_code
_entity_poly.pdbx_strand_id
1 'polypeptide(L)'
;MVDLCAAIASQNIVQFYYAGDKMPGMRTVEPHMIAYTLANNLVLSAWFLGGASESQEGQGWREYRLDFMSQIVILPQTFAAARPDYNPFGGEKLHNIQCRL
;
A
#
# COMPACT_ATOMS: atom_id res chain seq x y z
N MET A 1 1.36 -7.60 16.38
CA MET A 1 0.98 -7.57 14.96
C MET A 1 0.77 -6.13 14.52
N VAL A 2 1.30 -5.78 13.38
CA VAL A 2 1.13 -4.43 12.84
C VAL A 2 -0.27 -4.29 12.24
N ASP A 3 -0.97 -3.23 12.60
CA ASP A 3 -2.33 -2.97 12.11
C ASP A 3 -2.27 -1.94 10.97
N LEU A 4 -2.26 -2.44 9.75
CA LEU A 4 -2.25 -1.58 8.56
C LEU A 4 -3.56 -0.79 8.41
N CYS A 5 -4.68 -1.35 8.84
CA CYS A 5 -5.94 -0.63 8.80
C CYS A 5 -5.94 0.58 9.73
N ALA A 6 -5.32 0.45 10.91
CA ALA A 6 -5.16 1.58 11.80
C ALA A 6 -4.23 2.65 11.19
N ALA A 7 -3.15 2.23 10.52
CA ALA A 7 -2.26 3.16 9.83
C ALA A 7 -2.98 3.92 8.73
N ILE A 8 -3.84 3.25 7.97
CA ILE A 8 -4.67 3.91 6.95
C ILE A 8 -5.59 4.96 7.59
N ALA A 9 -6.28 4.60 8.66
CA ALA A 9 -7.21 5.49 9.34
C ALA A 9 -6.50 6.72 9.91
N SER A 10 -5.28 6.56 10.41
CA SER A 10 -4.48 7.64 10.99
C SER A 10 -3.63 8.36 9.95
N GLN A 11 -3.67 7.92 8.71
CA GLN A 11 -2.89 8.48 7.59
C GLN A 11 -1.38 8.48 7.87
N ASN A 12 -0.88 7.44 8.52
CA ASN A 12 0.56 7.29 8.76
C ASN A 12 1.26 6.69 7.53
N ILE A 13 2.46 7.17 7.28
CA ILE A 13 3.35 6.59 6.28
C ILE A 13 3.87 5.26 6.81
N VAL A 14 3.95 4.25 5.94
CA VAL A 14 4.36 2.90 6.30
C VAL A 14 5.58 2.50 5.48
N GLN A 15 6.47 1.76 6.12
CA GLN A 15 7.66 1.21 5.48
C GLN A 15 7.67 -0.29 5.67
N PHE A 16 8.04 -1.04 4.63
CA PHE A 16 8.08 -2.50 4.70
C PHE A 16 9.05 -3.08 3.69
N TYR A 17 9.48 -4.32 3.92
CA TYR A 17 10.21 -5.11 2.93
C TYR A 17 9.23 -5.84 2.03
N TYR A 18 9.43 -5.75 0.72
CA TYR A 18 8.56 -6.41 -0.26
C TYR A 18 9.36 -7.38 -1.12
N ALA A 19 8.90 -8.63 -1.22
CA ALA A 19 9.54 -9.69 -1.98
C ALA A 19 8.69 -10.15 -3.17
N GLY A 20 7.65 -9.39 -3.53
CA GLY A 20 6.66 -9.82 -4.51
C GLY A 20 6.96 -9.47 -5.96
N ASP A 21 8.07 -8.79 -6.24
CA ASP A 21 8.45 -8.47 -7.61
C ASP A 21 9.95 -8.74 -7.85
N LYS A 22 10.45 -8.34 -9.01
CA LYS A 22 11.83 -8.61 -9.42
C LYS A 22 12.86 -7.80 -8.66
N MET A 23 12.43 -6.75 -7.97
CA MET A 23 13.31 -5.87 -7.21
C MET A 23 12.94 -5.92 -5.73
N PRO A 24 13.28 -7.02 -5.02
CA PRO A 24 13.00 -7.09 -3.58
C PRO A 24 13.68 -5.95 -2.84
N GLY A 25 13.04 -5.43 -1.81
CA GLY A 25 13.64 -4.37 -1.02
C GLY A 25 12.61 -3.58 -0.24
N MET A 26 13.10 -2.56 0.45
CA MET A 26 12.24 -1.71 1.27
C MET A 26 11.41 -0.77 0.42
N ARG A 27 10.18 -0.55 0.85
CA ARG A 27 9.23 0.39 0.24
C ARG A 27 8.72 1.33 1.30
N THR A 28 8.62 2.62 0.96
CA THR A 28 8.00 3.64 1.81
C THR A 28 6.77 4.14 1.07
N VAL A 29 5.60 4.04 1.69
CA VAL A 29 4.32 4.30 1.01
C VAL A 29 3.34 5.04 1.90
N GLU A 30 2.36 5.68 1.26
CA GLU A 30 1.15 6.20 1.90
C GLU A 30 0.04 5.18 1.67
N PRO A 31 -0.37 4.41 2.70
CA PRO A 31 -1.35 3.35 2.51
C PRO A 31 -2.77 3.93 2.37
N HIS A 32 -3.54 3.41 1.42
CA HIS A 32 -4.89 3.93 1.15
C HIS A 32 -6.00 2.90 1.32
N MET A 33 -5.75 1.63 0.96
CA MET A 33 -6.81 0.63 0.97
C MET A 33 -6.22 -0.78 1.07
N ILE A 34 -6.93 -1.65 1.80
CA ILE A 34 -6.68 -3.09 1.76
C ILE A 34 -7.93 -3.75 1.21
N ALA A 35 -7.78 -4.49 0.13
CA ALA A 35 -8.88 -5.14 -0.58
C ALA A 35 -8.37 -6.34 -1.37
N TYR A 36 -9.30 -7.10 -1.95
CA TYR A 36 -8.97 -8.24 -2.80
C TYR A 36 -8.95 -7.85 -4.27
N THR A 37 -8.00 -8.41 -5.01
CA THR A 37 -7.97 -8.31 -6.47
C THR A 37 -9.01 -9.25 -7.08
N LEU A 38 -9.25 -9.15 -8.40
CA LEU A 38 -10.13 -10.07 -9.10
C LEU A 38 -9.60 -11.51 -9.05
N ALA A 39 -8.29 -11.69 -8.93
CA ALA A 39 -7.68 -13.01 -8.73
C ALA A 39 -7.75 -13.49 -7.28
N ASN A 40 -8.43 -12.73 -6.42
CA ASN A 40 -8.65 -13.04 -5.02
C ASN A 40 -7.38 -13.00 -4.16
N ASN A 41 -6.46 -12.11 -4.50
CA ASN A 41 -5.27 -11.83 -3.70
C ASN A 41 -5.52 -10.60 -2.83
N LEU A 42 -5.15 -10.67 -1.55
CA LEU A 42 -5.27 -9.53 -0.65
C LEU A 42 -4.09 -8.59 -0.88
N VAL A 43 -4.39 -7.32 -1.20
CA VAL A 43 -3.36 -6.33 -1.52
C VAL A 43 -3.55 -5.05 -0.72
N LEU A 44 -2.43 -4.34 -0.54
CA LEU A 44 -2.39 -2.96 -0.08
C LEU A 44 -2.28 -2.06 -1.32
N SER A 45 -3.29 -1.21 -1.52
CA SER A 45 -3.22 -0.16 -2.53
C SER A 45 -2.65 1.09 -1.87
N ALA A 46 -1.53 1.59 -2.39
CA ALA A 46 -0.77 2.65 -1.74
C ALA A 46 -0.07 3.53 -2.76
N TRP A 47 0.27 4.75 -2.33
CA TRP A 47 1.09 5.66 -3.12
C TRP A 47 2.55 5.46 -2.74
N PHE A 48 3.36 5.02 -3.71
CA PHE A 48 4.78 4.78 -3.52
C PHE A 48 5.53 6.10 -3.42
N LEU A 49 6.27 6.27 -2.33
CA LEU A 49 7.08 7.47 -2.10
C LEU A 49 8.55 7.24 -2.45
N GLY A 50 9.10 6.07 -2.14
CA GLY A 50 10.50 5.79 -2.38
C GLY A 50 10.88 4.38 -1.95
N GLY A 51 12.11 3.98 -2.29
CA GLY A 51 12.65 2.66 -2.01
C GLY A 51 12.92 1.88 -3.28
N ALA A 52 13.06 0.56 -3.16
CA ALA A 52 13.27 -0.31 -4.32
C ALA A 52 12.02 -0.32 -5.19
N SER A 53 12.19 -0.27 -6.50
CA SER A 53 11.07 -0.28 -7.44
C SER A 53 11.49 -0.90 -8.76
N GLU A 54 10.69 -1.83 -9.25
CA GLU A 54 10.92 -2.48 -10.53
C GLU A 54 10.79 -1.50 -11.71
N SER A 55 9.85 -0.56 -11.62
CA SER A 55 9.55 0.34 -12.71
C SER A 55 10.52 1.51 -12.86
N GLN A 56 11.19 1.90 -11.80
CA GLN A 56 12.06 3.07 -11.73
C GLN A 56 11.35 4.40 -12.09
N GLU A 57 10.03 4.42 -12.03
CA GLU A 57 9.24 5.60 -12.43
C GLU A 57 9.07 6.63 -11.32
N GLY A 58 9.58 6.39 -10.12
CA GLY A 58 9.39 7.27 -8.99
C GLY A 58 8.02 7.08 -8.34
N GLN A 59 7.45 8.18 -7.83
CA GLN A 59 6.20 8.11 -7.06
C GLN A 59 5.00 7.73 -7.93
N GLY A 60 4.04 7.06 -7.33
CA GLY A 60 2.80 6.68 -8.01
C GLY A 60 2.06 5.58 -7.29
N TRP A 61 0.90 5.21 -7.86
CA TRP A 61 0.07 4.13 -7.32
C TRP A 61 0.73 2.79 -7.51
N ARG A 62 0.66 1.94 -6.46
CA ARG A 62 1.16 0.56 -6.47
C ARG A 62 0.21 -0.33 -5.68
N GLU A 63 0.17 -1.61 -6.06
CA GLU A 63 -0.52 -2.65 -5.29
C GLU A 63 0.52 -3.64 -4.78
N TYR A 64 0.48 -3.93 -3.48
CA TYR A 64 1.41 -4.85 -2.83
C TYR A 64 0.62 -6.01 -2.23
N ARG A 65 0.98 -7.24 -2.58
CA ARG A 65 0.37 -8.41 -1.96
C ARG A 65 0.83 -8.53 -0.52
N LEU A 66 -0.12 -8.66 0.39
CA LEU A 66 0.21 -8.71 1.82
C LEU A 66 1.06 -9.93 2.19
N ASP A 67 0.89 -11.04 1.48
CA ASP A 67 1.66 -12.25 1.73
C ASP A 67 3.16 -12.13 1.34
N PHE A 68 3.53 -11.09 0.60
CA PHE A 68 4.94 -10.81 0.27
C PHE A 68 5.53 -9.65 1.06
N MET A 69 4.77 -9.08 1.99
CA MET A 69 5.23 -7.97 2.83
C MET A 69 5.76 -8.50 4.16
N SER A 70 6.86 -7.93 4.63
CA SER A 70 7.43 -8.24 5.94
C SER A 70 8.12 -7.02 6.52
N GLN A 71 8.55 -7.09 7.79
CA GLN A 71 9.26 -6.00 8.46
C GLN A 71 8.47 -4.69 8.37
N ILE A 72 7.18 -4.74 8.63
CA ILE A 72 6.28 -3.60 8.48
C ILE A 72 6.46 -2.67 9.67
N VAL A 73 6.73 -1.39 9.39
CA VAL A 73 6.88 -0.34 10.40
C VAL A 73 5.95 0.81 10.07
N ILE A 74 5.15 1.23 11.03
CA ILE A 74 4.31 2.42 10.90
C ILE A 74 5.13 3.60 11.38
N LEU A 75 5.40 4.55 10.48
CA LEU A 75 6.21 5.71 10.80
C LEU A 75 5.37 6.78 11.49
N PRO A 76 6.00 7.66 12.29
CA PRO A 76 5.27 8.76 12.92
C PRO A 76 4.82 9.85 11.94
N GLN A 77 5.45 9.92 10.76
CA GLN A 77 5.07 10.87 9.72
C GLN A 77 3.70 10.51 9.15
N THR A 78 2.94 11.54 8.80
CA THR A 78 1.60 11.40 8.23
C THR A 78 1.50 12.10 6.87
N PHE A 79 0.45 11.77 6.13
CA PHE A 79 0.13 12.47 4.89
C PHE A 79 -1.24 13.16 5.04
N ALA A 80 -1.39 14.29 4.33
CA ALA A 80 -2.51 15.21 4.62
C ALA A 80 -3.84 14.74 4.01
N ALA A 81 -3.80 14.07 2.86
CA ALA A 81 -5.01 13.71 2.13
C ALA A 81 -4.74 12.56 1.17
N ALA A 82 -5.81 11.94 0.68
CA ALA A 82 -5.71 10.92 -0.36
C ALA A 82 -5.04 11.49 -1.61
N ARG A 83 -4.25 10.67 -2.27
CA ARG A 83 -3.58 11.05 -3.51
C ARG A 83 -4.58 11.15 -4.66
N PRO A 84 -4.23 11.90 -5.73
CA PRO A 84 -5.10 12.02 -6.89
C PRO A 84 -5.49 10.66 -7.47
N ASP A 85 -6.69 10.60 -8.01
CA ASP A 85 -7.28 9.41 -8.63
C ASP A 85 -7.59 8.27 -7.66
N TYR A 86 -7.52 8.53 -6.35
CA TYR A 86 -7.95 7.55 -5.36
C TYR A 86 -9.44 7.25 -5.51
N ASN A 87 -9.78 5.96 -5.68
CA ASN A 87 -11.17 5.52 -5.72
C ASN A 87 -11.50 4.74 -4.45
N PRO A 88 -12.28 5.33 -3.51
CA PRO A 88 -12.59 4.66 -2.24
C PRO A 88 -13.47 3.43 -2.40
N PHE A 89 -14.02 3.19 -3.58
CA PHE A 89 -14.82 2.00 -3.88
C PHE A 89 -14.04 0.91 -4.60
N GLY A 90 -12.72 1.09 -4.79
CA GLY A 90 -11.84 0.09 -5.38
C GLY A 90 -11.83 0.05 -6.91
N GLY A 91 -12.73 0.77 -7.56
CA GLY A 91 -12.84 0.74 -9.01
C GLY A 91 -13.21 -0.64 -9.54
N GLU A 92 -12.71 -0.97 -10.74
CA GLU A 92 -13.01 -2.26 -11.39
C GLU A 92 -12.06 -3.38 -10.95
N LYS A 93 -10.93 -3.03 -10.31
CA LYS A 93 -9.86 -3.99 -10.02
C LYS A 93 -9.90 -4.56 -8.61
N LEU A 94 -10.46 -3.82 -7.65
CA LEU A 94 -10.46 -4.21 -6.25
C LEU A 94 -11.88 -4.35 -5.74
N HIS A 95 -12.10 -5.37 -4.91
CA HIS A 95 -13.38 -5.63 -4.28
C HIS A 95 -13.19 -6.18 -2.88
N ASN A 96 -14.29 -6.36 -2.17
CA ASN A 96 -14.27 -6.89 -0.81
C ASN A 96 -13.28 -6.10 0.07
N ILE A 97 -13.52 -4.80 0.16
CA ILE A 97 -12.64 -3.87 0.84
C ILE A 97 -12.62 -4.18 2.33
N GLN A 98 -11.43 -4.38 2.89
CA GLN A 98 -11.24 -4.68 4.32
C GLN A 98 -11.13 -3.40 5.14
N CYS A 99 -10.43 -2.42 4.62
CA CYS A 99 -10.34 -1.09 5.21
C CYS A 99 -9.85 -0.11 4.15
N ARG A 100 -10.12 1.17 4.36
CA ARG A 100 -9.74 2.20 3.41
C ARG A 100 -9.70 3.58 4.05
N LEU A 101 -9.00 4.46 3.39
CA LEU A 101 -8.99 5.88 3.73
C LEU A 101 -10.34 6.54 3.43
#